data_7705c5db402ccaf0d32775e2c79373b6
#
_entry.id   7705c5db402ccaf0d32775e2c79373b6
#
_cell.length_a   1.000
_cell.length_b   1.000
_cell.length_c   1.000
_cell.angle_alpha   90.00
_cell.angle_beta   90.00
_cell.angle_gamma   90.00
#
_symmetry.space_group_name_H-M   'P 1'
#
loop_
_entity.id
_entity.type
_entity.pdbx_description
1 polymer ?
#
loop_
_entity_poly.entity_id
_entity_poly.type
_entity_poly.pdbx_seq_one_letter_code
_entity_poly.pdbx_strand_id
1 'polypeptide(L)'
;MEIKRDAYLNALIRKKDNGRVKIITGIRRCGKSYLLFNLYKNYLLRNGVREDQIVEIALDEIDSVRYRNPFALNEFVKEKIAGKTDRAYVFIDEIQLCASVSNPYLDDPNEKVTFIDTVLGLMKIRNLDLYVSGSNSKMLSREVLTQFRDRGDEIRVFPLSFGEFYPAYYETHSASYRADLLSALSPGGDAWIEYCTYGGMPYLLSLESAEEKSRYLKDLMDETYVRDIIERNDIRNEKETLEILLDFVSSAIGSLTNPTKLENRFLSERKLRISHSTIARYLDYFVEAYLLSAAKRYDIKGAKYFDTPLKYYFTDIGLRNARLNFRQTEETHLMENILYNDLIRRGYNVDVGVVPYSTRAAGDPGGERKTRGQLEVDFVVNHGSQRTYIQSALRIDEAEKREQETNSLLRIDDSFRKIVVVQDRIHFWQDEKGIFYIGIQDFLLDERMIGF
;
A
#
# COMPACT_ATOMS: atom_id res chain seq x y z
N MET A 1 17.73 -5.97 15.73
CA MET A 1 17.57 -4.58 15.26
C MET A 1 16.10 -4.18 15.40
N GLU A 2 15.81 -2.99 15.92
CA GLU A 2 14.44 -2.45 15.99
C GLU A 2 14.22 -1.49 14.82
N ILE A 3 13.35 -1.87 13.88
CA ILE A 3 13.00 -0.99 12.76
C ILE A 3 11.95 0.02 13.24
N LYS A 4 12.28 1.29 13.12
CA LYS A 4 11.37 2.38 13.51
C LYS A 4 10.20 2.47 12.53
N ARG A 5 9.00 2.55 13.06
CA ARG A 5 7.74 2.72 12.32
C ARG A 5 6.96 3.89 12.91
N ASP A 6 7.63 5.03 13.06
CA ASP A 6 7.15 6.17 13.85
C ASP A 6 5.80 6.72 13.37
N ALA A 7 5.55 6.73 12.07
CA ALA A 7 4.27 7.19 11.52
C ALA A 7 3.09 6.36 12.04
N TYR A 8 3.23 5.03 12.06
CA TYR A 8 2.19 4.10 12.54
C TYR A 8 2.10 4.08 14.05
N LEU A 9 3.24 4.10 14.75
CA LEU A 9 3.28 4.18 16.21
C LEU A 9 2.57 5.46 16.69
N ASN A 10 2.86 6.60 16.09
CA ASN A 10 2.21 7.86 16.39
C ASN A 10 0.72 7.84 16.05
N ALA A 11 0.31 7.14 14.99
CA ALA A 11 -1.11 6.96 14.68
C ALA A 11 -1.84 6.17 15.75
N LEU A 12 -1.24 5.08 16.27
CA LEU A 12 -1.78 4.31 17.39
C LEU A 12 -1.88 5.15 18.67
N ILE A 13 -0.82 5.92 18.98
CA ILE A 13 -0.77 6.80 20.14
C ILE A 13 -1.90 7.84 20.11
N ARG A 14 -2.10 8.51 18.95
CA ARG A 14 -3.18 9.51 18.81
C ARG A 14 -4.59 8.93 18.94
N LYS A 15 -4.76 7.66 18.59
CA LYS A 15 -6.05 6.96 18.64
C LYS A 15 -6.27 6.18 19.94
N LYS A 16 -5.27 6.14 20.82
CA LYS A 16 -5.33 5.46 22.11
C LYS A 16 -6.51 5.99 22.94
N ASP A 17 -7.22 5.09 23.61
CA ASP A 17 -8.28 5.38 24.58
C ASP A 17 -9.47 6.18 24.04
N ASN A 18 -9.71 6.20 22.72
CA ASN A 18 -10.79 6.96 22.09
C ASN A 18 -12.15 6.21 22.03
N GLY A 19 -12.24 5.01 22.62
CA GLY A 19 -13.46 4.19 22.63
C GLY A 19 -13.80 3.51 21.31
N ARG A 20 -12.91 3.54 20.32
CA ARG A 20 -13.06 2.89 19.02
C ARG A 20 -12.09 1.70 18.92
N VAL A 21 -12.46 0.68 18.16
CA VAL A 21 -11.51 -0.40 17.83
C VAL A 21 -10.46 0.11 16.84
N LYS A 22 -9.18 -0.19 17.09
CA LYS A 22 -8.09 0.08 16.15
C LYS A 22 -7.90 -1.14 15.27
N ILE A 23 -8.06 -0.95 13.97
CA ILE A 23 -8.02 -2.01 12.97
C ILE A 23 -6.74 -1.83 12.16
N ILE A 24 -5.78 -2.71 12.40
CA ILE A 24 -4.47 -2.67 11.75
C ILE A 24 -4.51 -3.61 10.55
N THR A 25 -4.40 -3.02 9.35
CA THR A 25 -4.48 -3.75 8.09
C THR A 25 -3.20 -3.62 7.28
N GLY A 26 -3.11 -4.37 6.23
CA GLY A 26 -1.98 -4.33 5.31
C GLY A 26 -1.55 -5.70 4.85
N ILE A 27 -0.72 -5.73 3.81
CA ILE A 27 -0.24 -6.95 3.19
C ILE A 27 0.44 -7.88 4.21
N ARG A 28 0.41 -9.18 4.01
CA ARG A 28 1.10 -10.14 4.89
C ARG A 28 2.60 -9.81 4.99
N ARG A 29 3.17 -10.04 6.18
CA ARG A 29 4.62 -9.83 6.49
C ARG A 29 5.12 -8.38 6.36
N CYS A 30 4.23 -7.37 6.26
CA CYS A 30 4.63 -5.96 6.30
C CYS A 30 4.93 -5.42 7.70
N GLY A 31 4.80 -6.24 8.77
CA GLY A 31 5.18 -5.88 10.14
C GLY A 31 4.02 -5.45 11.06
N LYS A 32 2.75 -5.84 10.78
CA LYS A 32 1.59 -5.52 11.64
C LYS A 32 1.73 -6.05 13.06
N SER A 33 2.01 -7.34 13.20
CA SER A 33 2.22 -8.01 14.51
C SER A 33 3.38 -7.39 15.27
N TYR A 34 4.49 -7.08 14.57
CA TYR A 34 5.63 -6.40 15.15
C TYR A 34 5.28 -4.99 15.66
N LEU A 35 4.47 -4.26 14.91
CA LEU A 35 3.98 -2.93 15.32
C LEU A 35 3.18 -3.02 16.63
N LEU A 36 2.28 -4.00 16.77
CA LEU A 36 1.46 -4.16 17.97
C LEU A 36 2.22 -4.76 19.13
N PHE A 37 2.80 -5.95 18.95
CA PHE A 37 3.36 -6.75 20.03
C PHE A 37 4.76 -6.30 20.48
N ASN A 38 5.46 -5.53 19.65
CA ASN A 38 6.77 -4.99 20.01
C ASN A 38 6.74 -3.47 20.18
N LEU A 39 6.53 -2.71 19.13
CA LEU A 39 6.68 -1.26 19.18
C LEU A 39 5.64 -0.60 20.09
N TYR A 40 4.35 -0.91 19.87
CA TYR A 40 3.28 -0.29 20.64
C TYR A 40 3.19 -0.82 22.07
N LYS A 41 3.40 -2.12 22.28
CA LYS A 41 3.52 -2.70 23.62
C LYS A 41 4.63 -2.03 24.41
N ASN A 42 5.83 -1.93 23.84
CA ASN A 42 6.96 -1.26 24.48
C ASN A 42 6.68 0.22 24.80
N TYR A 43 5.98 0.91 23.90
CA TYR A 43 5.51 2.28 24.17
C TYR A 43 4.59 2.33 25.39
N LEU A 44 3.59 1.45 25.49
CA LEU A 44 2.67 1.39 26.63
C LEU A 44 3.40 1.14 27.95
N LEU A 45 4.29 0.14 27.97
CA LEU A 45 5.09 -0.21 29.16
C LEU A 45 5.98 0.97 29.63
N ARG A 46 6.64 1.64 28.69
CA ARG A 46 7.48 2.83 28.98
C ARG A 46 6.66 4.02 29.50
N ASN A 47 5.35 4.04 29.21
CA ASN A 47 4.43 5.09 29.65
C ASN A 47 3.54 4.67 30.85
N GLY A 48 4.00 3.68 31.62
CA GLY A 48 3.41 3.33 32.91
C GLY A 48 2.27 2.33 32.87
N VAL A 49 1.96 1.74 31.69
CA VAL A 49 1.04 0.60 31.62
C VAL A 49 1.77 -0.65 32.12
N ARG A 50 1.14 -1.40 33.03
CA ARG A 50 1.73 -2.65 33.55
C ARG A 50 1.49 -3.80 32.58
N GLU A 51 2.37 -4.81 32.59
CA GLU A 51 2.28 -6.01 31.76
C GLU A 51 0.92 -6.72 31.91
N ASP A 52 0.40 -6.80 33.14
CA ASP A 52 -0.90 -7.44 33.42
C ASP A 52 -2.11 -6.71 32.82
N GLN A 53 -1.95 -5.46 32.39
CA GLN A 53 -2.99 -4.68 31.69
C GLN A 53 -3.00 -4.96 30.18
N ILE A 54 -2.00 -5.68 29.65
CA ILE A 54 -1.90 -5.99 28.22
C ILE A 54 -2.27 -7.46 28.00
N VAL A 55 -3.20 -7.70 27.09
CA VAL A 55 -3.64 -9.05 26.68
C VAL A 55 -3.31 -9.23 25.21
N GLU A 56 -2.48 -10.19 24.90
CA GLU A 56 -2.03 -10.51 23.54
C GLU A 56 -2.60 -11.86 23.11
N ILE A 57 -3.15 -11.92 21.91
CA ILE A 57 -3.72 -13.13 21.31
C ILE A 57 -3.34 -13.15 19.82
N ALA A 58 -2.53 -14.13 19.42
CA ALA A 58 -2.22 -14.39 18.02
C ALA A 58 -3.00 -15.62 17.56
N LEU A 59 -4.01 -15.44 16.72
CA LEU A 59 -4.93 -16.51 16.32
C LEU A 59 -4.30 -17.52 15.35
N ASP A 60 -3.15 -17.23 14.77
CA ASP A 60 -2.38 -18.17 13.94
C ASP A 60 -1.53 -19.13 14.77
N GLU A 61 -1.30 -18.85 16.06
CA GLU A 61 -0.57 -19.74 16.98
C GLU A 61 -1.42 -20.94 17.41
N ILE A 62 -0.75 -22.08 17.62
CA ILE A 62 -1.42 -23.34 18.00
C ILE A 62 -2.10 -23.24 19.37
N ASP A 63 -1.51 -22.51 20.30
CA ASP A 63 -2.05 -22.33 21.65
C ASP A 63 -3.32 -21.47 21.66
N SER A 64 -3.53 -20.71 20.61
CA SER A 64 -4.69 -19.84 20.41
C SER A 64 -5.80 -20.46 19.55
N VAL A 65 -5.65 -21.69 19.06
CA VAL A 65 -6.63 -22.32 18.14
C VAL A 65 -8.04 -22.35 18.72
N ARG A 66 -8.20 -22.57 20.02
CA ARG A 66 -9.52 -22.57 20.68
C ARG A 66 -10.21 -21.19 20.60
N TYR A 67 -9.43 -20.11 20.54
CA TYR A 67 -9.94 -18.72 20.46
C TYR A 67 -10.33 -18.31 19.04
N ARG A 68 -10.15 -19.20 18.06
CA ARG A 68 -10.77 -19.03 16.73
C ARG A 68 -12.29 -19.19 16.78
N ASN A 69 -12.83 -19.70 17.89
CA ASN A 69 -14.27 -19.65 18.17
C ASN A 69 -14.62 -18.29 18.78
N PRO A 70 -15.59 -17.51 18.23
CA PRO A 70 -15.93 -16.17 18.69
C PRO A 70 -16.43 -16.12 20.14
N PHE A 71 -17.12 -17.17 20.61
CA PHE A 71 -17.55 -17.25 22.01
C PHE A 71 -16.36 -17.46 22.95
N ALA A 72 -15.48 -18.41 22.63
CA ALA A 72 -14.30 -18.69 23.44
C ALA A 72 -13.35 -17.47 23.48
N LEU A 73 -13.21 -16.74 22.37
CA LEU A 73 -12.44 -15.51 22.32
C LEU A 73 -13.04 -14.44 23.26
N ASN A 74 -14.36 -14.25 23.20
CA ASN A 74 -15.05 -13.29 24.06
C ASN A 74 -14.90 -13.62 25.54
N GLU A 75 -15.07 -14.89 25.91
CA GLU A 75 -14.91 -15.38 27.29
C GLU A 75 -13.48 -15.17 27.78
N PHE A 76 -12.48 -15.59 27.02
CA PHE A 76 -11.07 -15.43 27.36
C PHE A 76 -10.70 -13.96 27.64
N VAL A 77 -11.11 -13.05 26.76
CA VAL A 77 -10.81 -11.63 26.96
C VAL A 77 -11.47 -11.13 28.25
N LYS A 78 -12.76 -11.48 28.48
CA LYS A 78 -13.48 -11.06 29.70
C LYS A 78 -12.85 -11.63 30.97
N GLU A 79 -12.41 -12.88 30.97
CA GLU A 79 -11.69 -13.50 32.09
C GLU A 79 -10.38 -12.76 32.40
N LYS A 80 -9.58 -12.44 31.39
CA LYS A 80 -8.29 -11.74 31.53
C LYS A 80 -8.42 -10.34 32.11
N ILE A 81 -9.56 -9.67 31.88
CA ILE A 81 -9.82 -8.31 32.39
C ILE A 81 -10.73 -8.28 33.62
N ALA A 82 -11.24 -9.44 34.04
CA ALA A 82 -12.15 -9.53 35.20
C ALA A 82 -11.51 -8.96 36.46
N GLY A 83 -12.25 -8.14 37.20
CA GLY A 83 -11.80 -7.51 38.44
C GLY A 83 -10.78 -6.38 38.27
N LYS A 84 -10.36 -6.06 37.04
CA LYS A 84 -9.45 -4.93 36.79
C LYS A 84 -10.25 -3.64 36.67
N THR A 85 -9.87 -2.64 37.46
CA THR A 85 -10.44 -1.29 37.40
C THR A 85 -9.67 -0.41 36.41
N ASP A 86 -8.39 -0.70 36.25
CA ASP A 86 -7.50 0.02 35.35
C ASP A 86 -7.77 -0.31 33.87
N ARG A 87 -7.29 0.55 32.98
CA ARG A 87 -7.42 0.35 31.53
C ARG A 87 -6.69 -0.92 31.11
N ALA A 88 -7.37 -1.76 30.35
CA ALA A 88 -6.81 -2.94 29.71
C ALA A 88 -6.64 -2.70 28.19
N TYR A 89 -5.54 -3.15 27.66
CA TYR A 89 -5.19 -3.09 26.23
C TYR A 89 -5.20 -4.50 25.67
N VAL A 90 -6.09 -4.76 24.71
CA VAL A 90 -6.25 -6.09 24.11
C VAL A 90 -5.81 -6.05 22.64
N PHE A 91 -4.84 -6.87 22.30
CA PHE A 91 -4.31 -7.04 20.95
C PHE A 91 -4.72 -8.41 20.43
N ILE A 92 -5.45 -8.45 19.32
CA ILE A 92 -5.85 -9.68 18.64
C ILE A 92 -5.27 -9.67 17.25
N ASP A 93 -4.30 -10.55 17.01
CA ASP A 93 -3.65 -10.67 15.70
C ASP A 93 -4.34 -11.73 14.83
N GLU A 94 -4.31 -11.51 13.51
CA GLU A 94 -4.91 -12.36 12.47
C GLU A 94 -6.39 -12.71 12.76
N ILE A 95 -7.19 -11.69 13.15
CA ILE A 95 -8.61 -11.83 13.57
C ILE A 95 -9.48 -12.53 12.51
N GLN A 96 -9.11 -12.50 11.22
CA GLN A 96 -9.83 -13.20 10.15
C GLN A 96 -9.77 -14.73 10.29
N LEU A 97 -8.91 -15.27 11.15
CA LEU A 97 -8.89 -16.68 11.50
C LEU A 97 -10.01 -17.07 12.48
N CYS A 98 -10.68 -16.08 13.08
CA CYS A 98 -11.85 -16.34 13.90
C CYS A 98 -12.98 -16.86 13.02
N ALA A 99 -13.49 -18.04 13.37
CA ALA A 99 -14.49 -18.75 12.60
C ALA A 99 -15.86 -18.07 12.67
N SER A 100 -16.67 -18.32 11.65
CA SER A 100 -18.11 -18.02 11.69
C SER A 100 -18.83 -19.28 12.20
N VAL A 101 -19.47 -19.20 13.36
CA VAL A 101 -20.15 -20.36 13.99
C VAL A 101 -21.66 -20.11 14.07
N SER A 102 -22.46 -21.18 14.01
CA SER A 102 -23.91 -21.06 14.15
C SER A 102 -24.28 -20.51 15.52
N ASN A 103 -25.31 -19.68 15.59
CA ASN A 103 -25.83 -19.15 16.84
C ASN A 103 -26.54 -20.27 17.62
N PRO A 104 -26.01 -20.72 18.77
CA PRO A 104 -26.58 -21.86 19.51
C PRO A 104 -27.90 -21.54 20.20
N TYR A 105 -28.34 -20.29 20.20
CA TYR A 105 -29.54 -19.81 20.86
C TYR A 105 -30.72 -19.57 19.90
N LEU A 106 -30.52 -19.84 18.60
CA LEU A 106 -31.54 -19.67 17.56
C LEU A 106 -31.60 -20.92 16.67
N ASP A 107 -32.82 -21.34 16.31
CA ASP A 107 -33.08 -22.45 15.39
C ASP A 107 -32.97 -22.03 13.91
N ASP A 108 -32.06 -21.09 13.59
CA ASP A 108 -31.77 -20.67 12.22
C ASP A 108 -30.32 -21.02 11.88
N PRO A 109 -30.05 -21.98 10.98
CA PRO A 109 -28.70 -22.36 10.59
C PRO A 109 -27.96 -21.26 9.80
N ASN A 110 -28.67 -20.23 9.32
CA ASN A 110 -28.10 -19.09 8.61
C ASN A 110 -27.62 -18.01 9.56
N GLU A 111 -28.17 -17.99 10.79
CA GLU A 111 -27.76 -17.02 11.80
C GLU A 111 -26.42 -17.45 12.40
N LYS A 112 -25.39 -16.65 12.12
CA LYS A 112 -24.01 -16.94 12.52
C LYS A 112 -23.43 -15.86 13.39
N VAL A 113 -22.67 -16.27 14.39
CA VAL A 113 -21.84 -15.41 15.23
C VAL A 113 -20.42 -15.37 14.63
N THR A 114 -19.89 -14.16 14.49
CA THR A 114 -18.61 -13.89 13.87
C THR A 114 -17.68 -13.13 14.81
N PHE A 115 -16.44 -12.88 14.39
CA PHE A 115 -15.54 -12.01 15.13
C PHE A 115 -16.08 -10.59 15.31
N ILE A 116 -16.95 -10.12 14.41
CA ILE A 116 -17.55 -8.79 14.48
C ILE A 116 -18.43 -8.67 15.73
N ASP A 117 -19.24 -9.69 16.00
CA ASP A 117 -20.09 -9.74 17.19
C ASP A 117 -19.26 -9.70 18.48
N THR A 118 -18.15 -10.47 18.48
CA THR A 118 -17.18 -10.46 19.58
C THR A 118 -16.58 -9.07 19.78
N VAL A 119 -16.06 -8.45 18.74
CA VAL A 119 -15.44 -7.12 18.79
C VAL A 119 -16.46 -6.07 19.26
N LEU A 120 -17.66 -6.05 18.69
CA LEU A 120 -18.74 -5.14 19.11
C LEU A 120 -19.17 -5.33 20.57
N GLY A 121 -19.17 -6.59 21.04
CA GLY A 121 -19.43 -6.94 22.44
C GLY A 121 -18.33 -6.41 23.37
N LEU A 122 -17.08 -6.64 23.04
CA LEU A 122 -15.92 -6.20 23.81
C LEU A 122 -15.79 -4.66 23.85
N MET A 123 -16.12 -3.96 22.76
CA MET A 123 -16.11 -2.50 22.71
C MET A 123 -17.08 -1.81 23.72
N LYS A 124 -18.07 -2.55 24.26
CA LYS A 124 -18.99 -2.02 25.28
C LYS A 124 -18.33 -1.95 26.66
N ILE A 125 -17.17 -2.58 26.86
CA ILE A 125 -16.46 -2.61 28.13
C ILE A 125 -15.67 -1.30 28.27
N ARG A 126 -16.04 -0.46 29.25
CA ARG A 126 -15.54 0.93 29.37
C ARG A 126 -14.02 1.06 29.57
N ASN A 127 -13.43 0.12 30.32
CA ASN A 127 -11.99 0.14 30.61
C ASN A 127 -11.17 -0.70 29.63
N LEU A 128 -11.73 -1.05 28.46
CA LEU A 128 -11.05 -1.80 27.41
C LEU A 128 -10.66 -0.91 26.25
N ASP A 129 -9.43 -1.01 25.79
CA ASP A 129 -8.96 -0.47 24.52
C ASP A 129 -8.55 -1.62 23.60
N LEU A 130 -9.21 -1.72 22.44
CA LEU A 130 -9.15 -2.91 21.58
C LEU A 130 -8.44 -2.63 20.27
N TYR A 131 -7.51 -3.50 19.93
CA TYR A 131 -6.69 -3.49 18.73
C TYR A 131 -6.81 -4.84 18.03
N VAL A 132 -7.18 -4.83 16.77
CA VAL A 132 -7.28 -6.04 15.95
C VAL A 132 -6.41 -5.88 14.72
N SER A 133 -5.72 -6.93 14.31
CA SER A 133 -4.97 -6.91 13.06
C SER A 133 -5.45 -7.99 12.11
N GLY A 134 -5.20 -7.75 10.81
CA GLY A 134 -5.47 -8.73 9.78
C GLY A 134 -4.85 -8.38 8.44
N SER A 135 -4.57 -9.42 7.66
CA SER A 135 -3.90 -9.32 6.37
C SER A 135 -4.86 -9.24 5.18
N ASN A 136 -6.15 -9.02 5.41
CA ASN A 136 -7.17 -9.03 4.37
C ASN A 136 -8.04 -7.77 4.40
N SER A 137 -8.25 -7.15 3.22
CA SER A 137 -9.19 -6.03 3.08
C SER A 137 -10.67 -6.42 3.26
N LYS A 138 -11.01 -7.73 3.17
CA LYS A 138 -12.36 -8.19 3.54
C LYS A 138 -12.71 -7.90 5.00
N MET A 139 -11.72 -7.75 5.88
CA MET A 139 -11.91 -7.21 7.23
C MET A 139 -12.31 -5.74 7.25
N LEU A 140 -12.03 -5.04 6.15
CA LEU A 140 -12.39 -3.66 5.91
C LEU A 140 -13.34 -3.50 4.73
N SER A 141 -13.94 -4.61 4.25
CA SER A 141 -15.03 -4.48 3.29
C SER A 141 -16.01 -3.44 3.84
N ARG A 142 -16.60 -2.66 2.96
CA ARG A 142 -17.64 -1.69 3.38
C ARG A 142 -18.67 -2.33 4.30
N GLU A 143 -18.94 -3.62 4.12
CA GLU A 143 -19.81 -4.42 4.95
C GLU A 143 -19.32 -4.55 6.40
N VAL A 144 -18.04 -4.87 6.60
CA VAL A 144 -17.45 -4.99 7.95
C VAL A 144 -17.33 -3.62 8.62
N LEU A 145 -16.87 -2.60 7.91
CA LEU A 145 -16.83 -1.23 8.44
C LEU A 145 -18.23 -0.70 8.76
N THR A 146 -19.23 -1.01 7.92
CA THR A 146 -20.63 -0.68 8.17
C THR A 146 -21.17 -1.42 9.40
N GLN A 147 -20.77 -2.67 9.62
CA GLN A 147 -21.14 -3.44 10.81
C GLN A 147 -20.50 -2.88 12.08
N PHE A 148 -19.28 -2.36 12.01
CA PHE A 148 -18.70 -1.57 13.11
C PHE A 148 -19.38 -0.24 13.34
N ARG A 149 -20.34 0.16 12.49
CA ARG A 149 -21.16 1.39 12.64
C ARG A 149 -20.27 2.60 12.92
N ASP A 150 -19.25 2.83 12.07
CA ASP A 150 -18.27 3.91 12.21
C ASP A 150 -17.45 3.92 13.53
N ARG A 151 -17.38 2.78 14.23
CA ARG A 151 -16.62 2.65 15.49
C ARG A 151 -15.23 2.06 15.29
N GLY A 152 -14.76 1.92 14.07
CA GLY A 152 -13.41 1.44 13.75
C GLY A 152 -12.50 2.56 13.29
N ASP A 153 -11.25 2.52 13.73
CA ASP A 153 -10.16 3.38 13.26
C ASP A 153 -9.15 2.54 12.49
N GLU A 154 -9.14 2.68 11.19
CA GLU A 154 -8.17 1.99 10.36
C GLU A 154 -6.78 2.59 10.47
N ILE A 155 -5.77 1.69 10.52
CA ILE A 155 -4.36 2.01 10.37
C ILE A 155 -3.78 1.01 9.36
N ARG A 156 -3.63 1.44 8.11
CA ARG A 156 -3.07 0.60 7.05
C ARG A 156 -1.55 0.64 7.10
N VAL A 157 -0.95 -0.50 7.39
CA VAL A 157 0.51 -0.69 7.44
C VAL A 157 1.01 -1.14 6.07
N PHE A 158 1.96 -0.42 5.53
CA PHE A 158 2.66 -0.74 4.27
C PHE A 158 3.99 -1.45 4.55
N PRO A 159 4.61 -2.08 3.56
CA PRO A 159 6.05 -2.39 3.60
C PRO A 159 6.85 -1.14 3.98
N LEU A 160 8.12 -1.30 4.31
CA LEU A 160 8.98 -0.16 4.66
C LEU A 160 8.98 0.86 3.52
N SER A 161 8.73 2.12 3.83
CA SER A 161 9.03 3.21 2.91
C SER A 161 10.53 3.36 2.74
N PHE A 162 10.97 4.06 1.69
CA PHE A 162 12.40 4.34 1.55
C PHE A 162 12.96 5.10 2.77
N GLY A 163 12.18 6.03 3.35
CA GLY A 163 12.55 6.75 4.57
C GLY A 163 12.71 5.87 5.81
N GLU A 164 11.97 4.76 5.92
CA GLU A 164 12.12 3.76 6.98
C GLU A 164 13.22 2.74 6.65
N PHE A 165 13.35 2.36 5.38
CA PHE A 165 14.34 1.38 4.89
C PHE A 165 15.76 1.93 4.95
N TYR A 166 15.97 3.16 4.52
CA TYR A 166 17.29 3.78 4.38
C TYR A 166 18.12 3.74 5.67
N PRO A 167 17.65 4.27 6.81
CA PRO A 167 18.40 4.20 8.06
C PRO A 167 18.59 2.76 8.55
N ALA A 168 17.58 1.89 8.42
CA ALA A 168 17.65 0.50 8.84
C ALA A 168 18.66 -0.31 8.00
N TYR A 169 18.74 -0.04 6.70
CA TYR A 169 19.72 -0.66 5.80
C TYR A 169 21.16 -0.37 6.25
N TYR A 170 21.49 0.89 6.52
CA TYR A 170 22.84 1.25 6.96
C TYR A 170 23.17 0.78 8.36
N GLU A 171 22.20 0.73 9.27
CA GLU A 171 22.38 0.16 10.60
C GLU A 171 22.73 -1.34 10.52
N THR A 172 22.09 -2.08 9.63
CA THR A 172 22.32 -3.52 9.44
C THR A 172 23.65 -3.80 8.75
N HIS A 173 24.06 -3.00 7.80
CA HIS A 173 25.25 -3.22 6.97
C HIS A 173 26.49 -2.44 7.45
N SER A 174 26.42 -1.74 8.59
CA SER A 174 27.49 -0.86 9.08
C SER A 174 28.84 -1.53 9.35
N ALA A 175 28.87 -2.83 9.60
CA ALA A 175 30.10 -3.56 9.90
C ALA A 175 30.92 -3.88 8.63
N SER A 176 30.29 -4.25 7.52
CA SER A 176 30.96 -4.55 6.23
C SER A 176 31.20 -3.28 5.40
N TYR A 177 30.36 -2.29 5.54
CA TYR A 177 30.34 -1.08 4.73
C TYR A 177 31.44 -0.06 5.03
N ARG A 178 31.99 -0.04 6.26
CA ARG A 178 33.09 0.87 6.62
C ARG A 178 34.38 0.63 5.84
N ALA A 179 34.56 -0.57 5.28
CA ALA A 179 35.72 -0.89 4.48
C ALA A 179 35.57 -0.42 3.03
N ASP A 180 34.37 -0.43 2.47
CA ASP A 180 34.09 -0.11 1.06
C ASP A 180 33.75 1.38 0.83
N LEU A 181 33.39 2.13 1.88
CA LEU A 181 33.04 3.56 1.84
C LEU A 181 34.18 4.47 1.38
N LEU A 182 35.43 3.95 1.33
CA LEU A 182 36.59 4.68 0.81
C LEU A 182 36.76 4.54 -0.71
N SER A 183 36.00 3.67 -1.36
CA SER A 183 36.26 3.31 -2.75
C SER A 183 35.26 3.79 -3.80
N ALA A 184 34.39 4.73 -3.51
CA ALA A 184 33.56 5.36 -4.52
C ALA A 184 32.04 5.13 -4.41
N LEU A 185 31.36 6.15 -4.76
CA LEU A 185 29.96 6.32 -5.09
C LEU A 185 29.10 6.89 -3.96
N SER A 186 28.29 7.82 -4.34
CA SER A 186 27.42 8.68 -3.52
C SER A 186 26.77 7.97 -2.33
N PRO A 187 26.84 8.51 -1.11
CA PRO A 187 26.12 7.98 0.05
C PRO A 187 24.65 7.79 -0.30
N GLY A 188 24.13 6.60 -0.14
CA GLY A 188 22.73 6.25 -0.44
C GLY A 188 22.47 5.59 -1.79
N GLY A 189 23.46 5.49 -2.70
CA GLY A 189 23.29 4.82 -3.99
C GLY A 189 22.91 3.36 -3.85
N ASP A 190 23.58 2.64 -2.96
CA ASP A 190 23.35 1.20 -2.78
C ASP A 190 22.00 0.91 -2.10
N ALA A 191 21.60 1.69 -1.09
CA ALA A 191 20.30 1.56 -0.47
C ALA A 191 19.16 1.83 -1.46
N TRP A 192 19.35 2.77 -2.38
CA TRP A 192 18.37 3.06 -3.42
C TRP A 192 18.24 1.91 -4.43
N ILE A 193 19.37 1.40 -4.93
CA ILE A 193 19.41 0.27 -5.85
C ILE A 193 18.78 -0.97 -5.18
N GLU A 194 19.15 -1.23 -3.94
CA GLU A 194 18.61 -2.33 -3.15
C GLU A 194 17.08 -2.22 -3.00
N TYR A 195 16.59 -1.03 -2.62
CA TYR A 195 15.17 -0.78 -2.47
C TYR A 195 14.39 -0.90 -3.79
N CYS A 196 14.92 -0.36 -4.90
CA CYS A 196 14.33 -0.51 -6.22
C CYS A 196 14.31 -1.96 -6.70
N THR A 197 15.27 -2.78 -6.28
CA THR A 197 15.40 -4.18 -6.71
C THR A 197 14.50 -5.09 -5.86
N TYR A 198 14.61 -4.99 -4.53
CA TYR A 198 13.98 -5.95 -3.61
C TYR A 198 12.80 -5.39 -2.83
N GLY A 199 12.55 -4.08 -2.89
CA GLY A 199 11.42 -3.46 -2.20
C GLY A 199 11.66 -3.23 -0.70
N GLY A 200 10.55 -3.06 0.02
CA GLY A 200 10.53 -2.67 1.44
C GLY A 200 9.99 -3.74 2.38
N MET A 201 9.96 -5.03 2.00
CA MET A 201 9.53 -6.07 2.93
C MET A 201 10.51 -6.18 4.10
N PRO A 202 10.07 -6.04 5.39
CA PRO A 202 10.99 -5.88 6.52
C PRO A 202 12.00 -7.00 6.70
N TYR A 203 11.63 -8.25 6.40
CA TYR A 203 12.49 -9.42 6.56
C TYR A 203 13.71 -9.40 5.62
N LEU A 204 13.63 -8.69 4.50
CA LEU A 204 14.75 -8.54 3.56
C LEU A 204 16.01 -7.94 4.19
N LEU A 205 15.85 -7.08 5.19
CA LEU A 205 16.97 -6.50 5.93
C LEU A 205 17.78 -7.51 6.76
N SER A 206 17.21 -8.70 7.02
CA SER A 206 17.89 -9.80 7.71
C SER A 206 18.57 -10.80 6.78
N LEU A 207 18.40 -10.64 5.47
CA LEU A 207 18.98 -11.51 4.44
C LEU A 207 20.22 -10.85 3.83
N GLU A 208 21.30 -11.61 3.72
CA GLU A 208 22.59 -11.06 3.28
C GLU A 208 22.78 -11.13 1.77
N SER A 209 22.36 -12.25 1.15
CA SER A 209 22.63 -12.48 -0.28
C SER A 209 21.45 -12.11 -1.17
N ALA A 210 21.77 -11.67 -2.40
CA ALA A 210 20.80 -11.42 -3.46
C ALA A 210 19.96 -12.66 -3.80
N GLU A 211 20.55 -13.85 -3.68
CA GLU A 211 19.87 -15.12 -3.93
C GLU A 211 18.79 -15.40 -2.86
N GLU A 212 19.12 -15.20 -1.58
CA GLU A 212 18.16 -15.37 -0.48
C GLU A 212 16.99 -14.40 -0.60
N LYS A 213 17.28 -13.12 -0.89
CA LYS A 213 16.26 -12.08 -1.07
C LYS A 213 15.33 -12.42 -2.24
N SER A 214 15.92 -12.83 -3.37
CA SER A 214 15.15 -13.20 -4.56
C SER A 214 14.28 -14.42 -4.31
N ARG A 215 14.80 -15.45 -3.63
CA ARG A 215 14.05 -16.64 -3.25
C ARG A 215 12.91 -16.29 -2.29
N TYR A 216 13.19 -15.57 -1.23
CA TYR A 216 12.19 -15.13 -0.27
C TYR A 216 11.01 -14.40 -0.92
N LEU A 217 11.29 -13.45 -1.81
CA LEU A 217 10.24 -12.68 -2.49
C LEU A 217 9.41 -13.55 -3.46
N LYS A 218 10.02 -14.50 -4.16
CA LYS A 218 9.30 -15.46 -5.03
C LYS A 218 8.40 -16.37 -4.20
N ASP A 219 8.94 -16.97 -3.15
CA ASP A 219 8.18 -17.84 -2.24
C ASP A 219 7.02 -17.04 -1.59
N LEU A 220 7.28 -15.80 -1.18
CA LEU A 220 6.26 -14.92 -0.62
C LEU A 220 5.16 -14.60 -1.65
N MET A 221 5.51 -14.36 -2.91
CA MET A 221 4.55 -14.10 -3.98
C MET A 221 3.68 -15.34 -4.26
N ASP A 222 4.30 -16.47 -4.52
CA ASP A 222 3.62 -17.66 -5.02
C ASP A 222 2.92 -18.44 -3.89
N GLU A 223 3.63 -18.72 -2.79
CA GLU A 223 3.13 -19.57 -1.70
C GLU A 223 2.25 -18.79 -0.70
N THR A 224 2.40 -17.47 -0.62
CA THR A 224 1.60 -16.68 0.31
C THR A 224 0.49 -15.92 -0.41
N TYR A 225 0.81 -15.05 -1.36
CA TYR A 225 -0.21 -14.16 -1.92
C TYR A 225 -1.08 -14.83 -2.96
N VAL A 226 -0.49 -15.48 -3.95
CA VAL A 226 -1.26 -16.15 -5.02
C VAL A 226 -2.11 -17.27 -4.43
N ARG A 227 -1.52 -18.10 -3.56
CA ARG A 227 -2.21 -19.17 -2.87
C ARG A 227 -3.36 -18.68 -2.00
N ASP A 228 -3.13 -17.64 -1.19
CA ASP A 228 -4.18 -17.05 -0.36
C ASP A 228 -5.36 -16.52 -1.18
N ILE A 229 -5.10 -15.87 -2.31
CA ILE A 229 -6.14 -15.34 -3.19
C ILE A 229 -6.97 -16.48 -3.76
N ILE A 230 -6.32 -17.58 -4.20
CA ILE A 230 -6.95 -18.77 -4.75
C ILE A 230 -7.84 -19.44 -3.69
N GLU A 231 -7.30 -19.70 -2.51
CA GLU A 231 -8.01 -20.39 -1.42
C GLU A 231 -9.21 -19.59 -0.92
N ARG A 232 -9.05 -18.27 -0.74
CA ARG A 232 -10.12 -17.40 -0.24
C ARG A 232 -11.29 -17.23 -1.18
N ASN A 233 -11.02 -17.24 -2.48
CA ASN A 233 -12.02 -16.98 -3.50
C ASN A 233 -12.51 -18.25 -4.18
N ASP A 234 -12.11 -19.43 -3.65
CA ASP A 234 -12.46 -20.76 -4.17
C ASP A 234 -12.19 -20.91 -5.69
N ILE A 235 -11.02 -20.43 -6.12
CA ILE A 235 -10.61 -20.47 -7.52
C ILE A 235 -10.06 -21.87 -7.83
N ARG A 236 -10.95 -22.79 -8.28
CA ARG A 236 -10.58 -24.21 -8.45
C ARG A 236 -9.92 -24.53 -9.77
N ASN A 237 -10.37 -23.92 -10.88
CA ASN A 237 -10.00 -24.35 -12.24
C ASN A 237 -9.31 -23.25 -13.06
N GLU A 238 -9.04 -22.08 -12.48
CA GLU A 238 -8.57 -20.89 -13.21
C GLU A 238 -7.28 -20.31 -12.60
N LYS A 239 -6.51 -21.15 -11.87
CA LYS A 239 -5.23 -20.73 -11.26
C LYS A 239 -4.28 -20.14 -12.32
N GLU A 240 -4.11 -20.82 -13.44
CA GLU A 240 -3.25 -20.38 -14.55
C GLU A 240 -3.71 -19.02 -15.10
N THR A 241 -5.01 -18.81 -15.23
CA THR A 241 -5.58 -17.54 -15.68
C THR A 241 -5.25 -16.39 -14.73
N LEU A 242 -5.38 -16.63 -13.41
CA LEU A 242 -5.04 -15.65 -12.38
C LEU A 242 -3.54 -15.29 -12.44
N GLU A 243 -2.68 -16.29 -12.58
CA GLU A 243 -1.24 -16.11 -12.68
C GLU A 243 -0.83 -15.35 -13.93
N ILE A 244 -1.40 -15.68 -15.10
CA ILE A 244 -1.15 -14.95 -16.37
C ILE A 244 -1.63 -13.48 -16.24
N LEU A 245 -2.78 -13.25 -15.60
CA LEU A 245 -3.26 -11.90 -15.35
C LEU A 245 -2.28 -11.12 -14.47
N LEU A 246 -1.77 -11.74 -13.42
CA LEU A 246 -0.78 -11.13 -12.55
C LEU A 246 0.51 -10.79 -13.32
N ASP A 247 0.98 -11.66 -14.23
CA ASP A 247 2.12 -11.38 -15.11
C ASP A 247 1.85 -10.17 -16.01
N PHE A 248 0.65 -10.10 -16.59
CA PHE A 248 0.27 -8.98 -17.45
C PHE A 248 0.27 -7.66 -16.70
N VAL A 249 -0.30 -7.64 -15.48
CA VAL A 249 -0.34 -6.43 -14.65
C VAL A 249 1.08 -6.08 -14.17
N SER A 250 1.89 -7.07 -13.77
CA SER A 250 3.28 -6.85 -13.35
C SER A 250 4.14 -6.21 -14.44
N SER A 251 3.92 -6.63 -15.71
CA SER A 251 4.65 -6.06 -16.87
C SER A 251 4.08 -4.71 -17.33
N ALA A 252 2.93 -4.29 -16.83
CA ALA A 252 2.22 -3.06 -17.25
C ALA A 252 1.95 -2.10 -16.09
N ILE A 253 2.75 -2.17 -15.01
CA ILE A 253 2.59 -1.25 -13.87
C ILE A 253 2.71 0.21 -14.34
N GLY A 254 1.96 1.11 -13.71
CA GLY A 254 1.94 2.52 -14.10
C GLY A 254 1.32 2.79 -15.47
N SER A 255 0.96 1.77 -16.25
CA SER A 255 0.29 1.95 -17.54
C SER A 255 -1.23 1.90 -17.40
N LEU A 256 -1.91 2.69 -18.24
CA LEU A 256 -3.37 2.67 -18.31
C LEU A 256 -3.89 1.31 -18.76
N THR A 257 -4.67 0.68 -17.91
CA THR A 257 -5.15 -0.70 -18.07
C THR A 257 -6.66 -0.77 -17.80
N ASN A 258 -7.37 -1.57 -18.57
CA ASN A 258 -8.75 -1.92 -18.34
C ASN A 258 -9.00 -3.41 -18.68
N PRO A 259 -10.09 -4.02 -18.17
CA PRO A 259 -10.40 -5.43 -18.42
C PRO A 259 -10.49 -5.79 -19.91
N THR A 260 -11.03 -4.92 -20.77
CA THR A 260 -11.15 -5.16 -22.22
C THR A 260 -9.76 -5.21 -22.90
N LYS A 261 -8.84 -4.32 -22.52
CA LYS A 261 -7.45 -4.35 -23.03
C LYS A 261 -6.75 -5.66 -22.64
N LEU A 262 -6.97 -6.12 -21.41
CA LEU A 262 -6.43 -7.38 -20.92
C LEU A 262 -7.07 -8.60 -21.60
N GLU A 263 -8.38 -8.60 -21.81
CA GLU A 263 -9.09 -9.65 -22.59
C GLU A 263 -8.47 -9.83 -24.00
N ASN A 264 -8.24 -8.71 -24.69
CA ASN A 264 -7.56 -8.72 -26.00
C ASN A 264 -6.15 -9.28 -25.90
N ARG A 265 -5.43 -8.97 -24.84
CA ARG A 265 -4.08 -9.47 -24.59
C ARG A 265 -4.06 -10.98 -24.32
N PHE A 266 -5.00 -11.50 -23.51
CA PHE A 266 -5.18 -12.94 -23.32
C PHE A 266 -5.44 -13.66 -24.64
N LEU A 267 -6.31 -13.13 -25.47
CA LEU A 267 -6.62 -13.72 -26.77
C LEU A 267 -5.43 -13.68 -27.72
N SER A 268 -4.72 -12.57 -27.81
CA SER A 268 -3.59 -12.41 -28.76
C SER A 268 -2.34 -13.18 -28.35
N GLU A 269 -1.94 -13.10 -27.07
CA GLU A 269 -0.67 -13.67 -26.58
C GLU A 269 -0.79 -15.11 -26.11
N ARG A 270 -1.95 -15.48 -25.49
CA ARG A 270 -2.14 -16.79 -24.88
C ARG A 270 -3.16 -17.67 -25.57
N LYS A 271 -3.90 -17.15 -26.56
CA LYS A 271 -4.99 -17.83 -27.25
C LYS A 271 -6.12 -18.29 -26.28
N LEU A 272 -6.23 -17.64 -25.14
CA LEU A 272 -7.26 -17.90 -24.13
C LEU A 272 -8.40 -16.89 -24.26
N ARG A 273 -9.65 -17.38 -24.17
CA ARG A 273 -10.84 -16.54 -24.13
C ARG A 273 -11.32 -16.42 -22.68
N ILE A 274 -11.19 -15.23 -22.12
CA ILE A 274 -11.61 -14.92 -20.76
C ILE A 274 -12.48 -13.68 -20.84
N SER A 275 -13.59 -13.67 -20.12
CA SER A 275 -14.49 -12.50 -20.13
C SER A 275 -13.88 -11.33 -19.37
N HIS A 276 -14.17 -10.11 -19.83
CA HIS A 276 -13.77 -8.89 -19.14
C HIS A 276 -14.28 -8.83 -17.68
N SER A 277 -15.45 -9.44 -17.41
CA SER A 277 -16.00 -9.50 -16.04
C SER A 277 -15.18 -10.41 -15.11
N THR A 278 -14.67 -11.53 -15.61
CA THR A 278 -13.75 -12.40 -14.85
C THR A 278 -12.44 -11.69 -14.58
N ILE A 279 -11.90 -10.98 -15.58
CA ILE A 279 -10.66 -10.19 -15.42
C ILE A 279 -10.85 -9.09 -14.39
N ALA A 280 -11.97 -8.35 -14.44
CA ALA A 280 -12.28 -7.31 -13.47
C ALA A 280 -12.33 -7.88 -12.03
N ARG A 281 -13.04 -9.01 -11.85
CA ARG A 281 -13.12 -9.70 -10.56
C ARG A 281 -11.75 -10.12 -10.03
N TYR A 282 -10.86 -10.62 -10.87
CA TYR A 282 -9.50 -11.01 -10.44
C TYR A 282 -8.62 -9.81 -10.11
N LEU A 283 -8.77 -8.69 -10.82
CA LEU A 283 -8.12 -7.44 -10.45
C LEU A 283 -8.60 -6.95 -9.07
N ASP A 284 -9.91 -7.07 -8.80
CA ASP A 284 -10.46 -6.75 -7.49
C ASP A 284 -9.87 -7.67 -6.39
N TYR A 285 -9.68 -8.96 -6.65
CA TYR A 285 -9.03 -9.86 -5.70
C TYR A 285 -7.58 -9.46 -5.38
N PHE A 286 -6.83 -9.01 -6.37
CA PHE A 286 -5.47 -8.48 -6.13
C PHE A 286 -5.48 -7.21 -5.27
N VAL A 287 -6.45 -6.32 -5.51
CA VAL A 287 -6.63 -5.09 -4.70
C VAL A 287 -7.10 -5.44 -3.29
N GLU A 288 -8.06 -6.36 -3.15
CA GLU A 288 -8.54 -6.85 -1.87
C GLU A 288 -7.45 -7.54 -1.04
N ALA A 289 -6.50 -8.22 -1.67
CA ALA A 289 -5.35 -8.82 -1.00
C ALA A 289 -4.25 -7.80 -0.64
N TYR A 290 -4.47 -6.52 -0.90
CA TYR A 290 -3.46 -5.46 -0.78
C TYR A 290 -2.20 -5.69 -1.63
N LEU A 291 -2.24 -6.60 -2.61
CA LEU A 291 -1.12 -6.84 -3.53
C LEU A 291 -0.98 -5.69 -4.51
N LEU A 292 -2.12 -5.18 -4.99
CA LEU A 292 -2.22 -4.03 -5.88
C LEU A 292 -3.00 -2.88 -5.25
N SER A 293 -2.72 -1.68 -5.74
CA SER A 293 -3.56 -0.50 -5.55
C SER A 293 -4.01 0.01 -6.92
N ALA A 294 -5.27 0.45 -7.03
CA ALA A 294 -5.82 1.01 -8.26
C ALA A 294 -5.95 2.53 -8.14
N ALA A 295 -5.30 3.27 -9.02
CA ALA A 295 -5.39 4.71 -9.10
C ALA A 295 -6.42 5.12 -10.17
N LYS A 296 -7.37 5.97 -9.78
CA LYS A 296 -8.40 6.53 -10.67
C LYS A 296 -7.84 7.68 -11.48
N ARG A 297 -8.44 7.90 -12.65
CA ARG A 297 -8.14 9.08 -13.47
C ARG A 297 -9.07 10.24 -13.12
N TYR A 298 -8.50 11.42 -13.00
CA TYR A 298 -9.21 12.64 -12.69
C TYR A 298 -8.99 13.69 -13.79
N ASP A 299 -10.07 14.15 -14.43
CA ASP A 299 -10.06 15.28 -15.37
C ASP A 299 -9.87 16.58 -14.58
N ILE A 300 -8.68 17.17 -14.66
CA ILE A 300 -8.33 18.37 -13.88
C ILE A 300 -9.19 19.56 -14.27
N LYS A 301 -9.50 19.72 -15.58
CA LYS A 301 -10.32 20.83 -16.08
C LYS A 301 -11.82 20.58 -15.94
N GLY A 302 -12.26 19.34 -16.16
CA GLY A 302 -13.68 18.95 -16.08
C GLY A 302 -14.13 18.59 -14.66
N ALA A 303 -13.22 18.54 -13.69
CA ALA A 303 -13.47 18.19 -12.29
C ALA A 303 -14.29 16.90 -12.10
N LYS A 304 -13.99 15.86 -12.89
CA LYS A 304 -14.71 14.57 -12.89
C LYS A 304 -13.76 13.38 -12.94
N TYR A 305 -14.21 12.26 -12.36
CA TYR A 305 -13.50 11.00 -12.44
C TYR A 305 -13.86 10.22 -13.70
N PHE A 306 -12.91 9.39 -14.15
CA PHE A 306 -13.14 8.35 -15.13
C PHE A 306 -13.16 6.99 -14.44
N ASP A 307 -14.12 6.16 -14.76
CA ASP A 307 -14.22 4.81 -14.19
C ASP A 307 -13.13 3.88 -14.74
N THR A 308 -12.78 4.04 -16.00
CA THR A 308 -11.75 3.28 -16.70
C THR A 308 -11.10 4.11 -17.81
N PRO A 309 -9.87 3.81 -18.25
CA PRO A 309 -8.92 2.85 -17.67
C PRO A 309 -8.30 3.35 -16.35
N LEU A 310 -7.79 2.42 -15.53
CA LEU A 310 -7.09 2.69 -14.28
C LEU A 310 -5.59 2.46 -14.45
N LYS A 311 -4.77 2.98 -13.55
CA LYS A 311 -3.40 2.52 -13.33
C LYS A 311 -3.35 1.60 -12.12
N TYR A 312 -2.53 0.55 -12.21
CA TYR A 312 -2.31 -0.38 -11.10
C TYR A 312 -0.86 -0.28 -10.63
N TYR A 313 -0.67 -0.24 -9.31
CA TYR A 313 0.62 -0.17 -8.66
C TYR A 313 0.75 -1.31 -7.65
N PHE A 314 1.90 -1.98 -7.63
CA PHE A 314 2.20 -2.97 -6.60
C PHE A 314 2.44 -2.28 -5.26
N THR A 315 1.91 -2.87 -4.20
CA THR A 315 2.15 -2.36 -2.82
C THR A 315 3.63 -2.46 -2.44
N ASP A 316 4.36 -3.43 -3.01
CA ASP A 316 5.80 -3.56 -2.87
C ASP A 316 6.46 -3.85 -4.22
N ILE A 317 7.51 -3.09 -4.54
CA ILE A 317 8.17 -3.22 -5.84
C ILE A 317 8.99 -4.51 -5.97
N GLY A 318 9.53 -5.02 -4.85
CA GLY A 318 10.27 -6.28 -4.83
C GLY A 318 9.38 -7.47 -5.20
N LEU A 319 8.13 -7.46 -4.76
CA LEU A 319 7.14 -8.48 -5.14
C LEU A 319 6.85 -8.45 -6.65
N ARG A 320 6.70 -7.25 -7.23
CA ARG A 320 6.56 -7.10 -8.69
C ARG A 320 7.79 -7.64 -9.43
N ASN A 321 8.98 -7.29 -8.98
CA ASN A 321 10.22 -7.71 -9.59
C ASN A 321 10.42 -9.23 -9.49
N ALA A 322 10.09 -9.83 -8.35
CA ALA A 322 10.10 -11.27 -8.12
C ALA A 322 9.18 -12.00 -9.10
N ARG A 323 7.96 -11.49 -9.32
CA ARG A 323 7.00 -12.06 -10.27
C ARG A 323 7.55 -12.07 -11.70
N LEU A 324 8.34 -11.08 -12.07
CA LEU A 324 9.01 -10.99 -13.39
C LEU A 324 10.42 -11.59 -13.41
N ASN A 325 10.77 -12.37 -12.38
CA ASN A 325 12.11 -12.98 -12.24
C ASN A 325 13.25 -11.96 -12.29
N PHE A 326 13.03 -10.72 -11.83
CA PHE A 326 14.00 -9.62 -11.83
C PHE A 326 14.56 -9.27 -13.23
N ARG A 327 13.80 -9.58 -14.31
CA ARG A 327 14.27 -9.39 -15.71
C ARG A 327 13.91 -8.04 -16.30
N GLN A 328 12.89 -7.37 -15.77
CA GLN A 328 12.40 -6.09 -16.32
C GLN A 328 12.64 -4.99 -15.31
N THR A 329 13.54 -4.08 -15.64
CA THR A 329 13.88 -2.88 -14.87
C THR A 329 13.46 -1.64 -15.64
N GLU A 330 12.17 -1.48 -15.86
CA GLU A 330 11.63 -0.24 -16.43
C GLU A 330 11.66 0.86 -15.35
N GLU A 331 12.79 1.54 -15.23
CA GLU A 331 13.09 2.48 -14.15
C GLU A 331 12.01 3.54 -13.97
N THR A 332 11.42 4.03 -15.06
CA THR A 332 10.34 5.03 -15.03
C THR A 332 9.12 4.52 -14.25
N HIS A 333 8.67 3.31 -14.59
CA HIS A 333 7.50 2.71 -13.94
C HIS A 333 7.77 2.28 -12.49
N LEU A 334 9.00 1.83 -12.20
CA LEU A 334 9.42 1.52 -10.83
C LEU A 334 9.39 2.77 -9.96
N MET A 335 9.97 3.86 -10.45
CA MET A 335 9.99 5.16 -9.79
C MET A 335 8.57 5.68 -9.53
N GLU A 336 7.71 5.64 -10.54
CA GLU A 336 6.31 6.03 -10.42
C GLU A 336 5.57 5.19 -9.36
N ASN A 337 5.76 3.88 -9.35
CA ASN A 337 5.15 2.99 -8.35
C ASN A 337 5.65 3.31 -6.92
N ILE A 338 6.94 3.56 -6.74
CA ILE A 338 7.52 3.92 -5.42
C ILE A 338 6.93 5.24 -4.94
N LEU A 339 6.85 6.25 -5.80
CA LEU A 339 6.25 7.55 -5.48
C LEU A 339 4.77 7.40 -5.11
N TYR A 340 3.99 6.65 -5.89
CA TYR A 340 2.59 6.38 -5.58
C TYR A 340 2.41 5.79 -4.19
N ASN A 341 3.17 4.72 -3.88
CA ASN A 341 3.11 4.06 -2.59
C ASN A 341 3.47 4.99 -1.42
N ASP A 342 4.50 5.80 -1.59
CA ASP A 342 4.93 6.74 -0.57
C ASP A 342 3.88 7.83 -0.32
N LEU A 343 3.26 8.36 -1.38
CA LEU A 343 2.19 9.35 -1.27
C LEU A 343 0.95 8.78 -0.56
N ILE A 344 0.52 7.56 -0.90
CA ILE A 344 -0.60 6.88 -0.22
C ILE A 344 -0.26 6.60 1.25
N ARG A 345 0.97 6.15 1.54
CA ARG A 345 1.45 5.90 2.91
C ARG A 345 1.41 7.16 3.77
N ARG A 346 1.73 8.31 3.20
CA ARG A 346 1.60 9.62 3.87
C ARG A 346 0.15 10.04 4.12
N GLY A 347 -0.82 9.25 3.64
CA GLY A 347 -2.26 9.49 3.86
C GLY A 347 -2.89 10.45 2.85
N TYR A 348 -2.25 10.69 1.72
CA TYR A 348 -2.81 11.54 0.67
C TYR A 348 -3.80 10.78 -0.21
N ASN A 349 -4.78 11.52 -0.76
CA ASN A 349 -5.60 11.02 -1.85
C ASN A 349 -4.87 11.27 -3.17
N VAL A 350 -4.56 10.21 -3.90
CA VAL A 350 -3.73 10.27 -5.11
C VAL A 350 -4.51 9.75 -6.30
N ASP A 351 -4.65 10.59 -7.30
CA ASP A 351 -5.30 10.28 -8.58
C ASP A 351 -4.31 10.49 -9.73
N VAL A 352 -4.56 9.88 -10.89
CA VAL A 352 -3.85 10.15 -12.13
C VAL A 352 -4.52 11.33 -12.83
N GLY A 353 -3.78 12.40 -13.10
CA GLY A 353 -4.31 13.61 -13.71
C GLY A 353 -4.50 13.48 -15.22
N VAL A 354 -5.61 14.01 -15.72
CA VAL A 354 -5.88 14.16 -17.17
C VAL A 354 -6.05 15.63 -17.48
N VAL A 355 -5.24 16.14 -18.41
CA VAL A 355 -5.31 17.51 -18.91
C VAL A 355 -5.76 17.49 -20.37
N PRO A 356 -7.05 17.76 -20.66
CA PRO A 356 -7.51 17.86 -22.04
C PRO A 356 -6.96 19.11 -22.71
N TYR A 357 -6.51 18.96 -23.95
CA TYR A 357 -6.06 20.08 -24.78
C TYR A 357 -6.63 19.98 -26.20
N SER A 358 -6.64 21.12 -26.90
CA SER A 358 -6.98 21.17 -28.31
C SER A 358 -5.92 21.96 -29.07
N THR A 359 -5.48 21.43 -30.18
CA THR A 359 -4.57 22.10 -31.13
C THR A 359 -5.25 22.25 -32.48
N ARG A 360 -4.79 23.20 -33.28
CA ARG A 360 -5.22 23.30 -34.68
C ARG A 360 -4.64 22.11 -35.48
N ALA A 361 -5.44 21.51 -36.32
CA ALA A 361 -4.97 20.43 -37.17
C ALA A 361 -3.88 20.96 -38.12
N ALA A 362 -2.76 20.24 -38.23
CA ALA A 362 -1.73 20.58 -39.19
C ALA A 362 -2.26 20.45 -40.62
N GLY A 363 -2.09 21.50 -41.42
CA GLY A 363 -2.48 21.49 -42.86
C GLY A 363 -3.88 21.95 -43.15
N ASP A 364 -4.61 22.56 -42.21
CA ASP A 364 -5.95 23.18 -42.47
C ASP A 364 -5.83 24.71 -42.62
N PRO A 365 -5.78 25.26 -43.83
CA PRO A 365 -5.66 26.71 -44.08
C PRO A 365 -6.83 27.54 -43.54
N GLY A 366 -7.99 26.92 -43.32
CA GLY A 366 -9.20 27.58 -42.82
C GLY A 366 -9.33 27.56 -41.29
N GLY A 367 -8.53 26.79 -40.57
CA GLY A 367 -8.43 26.79 -39.10
C GLY A 367 -9.66 26.23 -38.36
N GLU A 368 -10.58 25.51 -39.02
CA GLU A 368 -11.82 25.00 -38.41
C GLU A 368 -11.64 23.63 -37.73
N ARG A 369 -10.71 22.78 -38.19
CA ARG A 369 -10.46 21.47 -37.56
C ARG A 369 -9.52 21.56 -36.34
N LYS A 370 -10.08 21.26 -35.18
CA LYS A 370 -9.33 21.13 -33.92
C LYS A 370 -9.07 19.67 -33.62
N THR A 371 -7.81 19.31 -33.45
CA THR A 371 -7.43 18.00 -32.89
C THR A 371 -7.49 18.10 -31.37
N ARG A 372 -8.24 17.19 -30.74
CA ARG A 372 -8.33 17.07 -29.29
C ARG A 372 -7.39 15.97 -28.82
N GLY A 373 -6.63 16.27 -27.78
CA GLY A 373 -5.74 15.30 -27.10
C GLY A 373 -5.89 15.38 -25.59
N GLN A 374 -5.22 14.47 -24.94
CA GLN A 374 -5.10 14.42 -23.47
C GLN A 374 -3.65 14.25 -23.10
N LEU A 375 -3.16 15.03 -22.15
CA LEU A 375 -1.88 14.85 -21.49
C LEU A 375 -2.15 14.24 -20.11
N GLU A 376 -1.19 13.49 -19.61
CA GLU A 376 -1.23 12.88 -18.31
C GLU A 376 -0.36 13.67 -17.33
N VAL A 377 -0.83 13.78 -16.09
CA VAL A 377 -0.04 14.16 -14.92
C VAL A 377 -0.02 12.93 -14.03
N ASP A 378 1.17 12.44 -13.70
CA ASP A 378 1.30 11.16 -12.99
C ASP A 378 0.49 11.15 -11.71
N PHE A 379 0.53 12.24 -10.92
CA PHE A 379 -0.22 12.30 -9.67
C PHE A 379 -0.87 13.66 -9.44
N VAL A 380 -2.15 13.61 -9.10
CA VAL A 380 -2.92 14.69 -8.48
C VAL A 380 -3.08 14.33 -7.01
N VAL A 381 -2.34 15.01 -6.16
CA VAL A 381 -2.28 14.72 -4.72
C VAL A 381 -3.15 15.71 -3.97
N ASN A 382 -4.15 15.22 -3.24
CA ASN A 382 -5.06 16.05 -2.47
C ASN A 382 -4.91 15.78 -0.96
N HIS A 383 -4.84 16.84 -0.16
CA HIS A 383 -4.83 16.81 1.29
C HIS A 383 -5.67 17.96 1.85
N GLY A 384 -6.86 17.66 2.35
CA GLY A 384 -7.84 18.67 2.74
C GLY A 384 -8.22 19.57 1.56
N SER A 385 -7.98 20.87 1.70
CA SER A 385 -8.22 21.88 0.64
C SER A 385 -7.01 22.12 -0.26
N GLN A 386 -5.88 21.50 0.03
CA GLN A 386 -4.64 21.69 -0.73
C GLN A 386 -4.52 20.62 -1.82
N ARG A 387 -3.89 21.01 -2.93
CA ARG A 387 -3.58 20.15 -4.07
C ARG A 387 -2.15 20.37 -4.53
N THR A 388 -1.52 19.28 -4.94
CA THR A 388 -0.21 19.32 -5.59
C THR A 388 -0.24 18.42 -6.82
N TYR A 389 0.35 18.88 -7.91
CA TYR A 389 0.56 18.09 -9.12
C TYR A 389 1.99 17.58 -9.16
N ILE A 390 2.18 16.30 -9.35
CA ILE A 390 3.49 15.68 -9.35
C ILE A 390 3.69 14.93 -10.66
N GLN A 391 4.83 15.19 -11.32
CA GLN A 391 5.30 14.45 -12.48
C GLN A 391 6.58 13.70 -12.10
N SER A 392 6.68 12.45 -12.51
CA SER A 392 7.85 11.60 -12.34
C SER A 392 8.68 11.62 -13.61
N ALA A 393 9.97 11.97 -13.53
CA ALA A 393 10.86 12.03 -14.67
C ALA A 393 12.18 11.34 -14.38
N LEU A 394 12.73 10.58 -15.34
CA LEU A 394 14.06 9.98 -15.16
C LEU A 394 15.14 11.04 -15.19
N ARG A 395 15.10 11.91 -16.22
CA ARG A 395 16.10 12.96 -16.47
C ARG A 395 15.45 14.21 -17.00
N ILE A 396 16.05 15.37 -16.66
CA ILE A 396 15.61 16.69 -17.11
C ILE A 396 16.79 17.57 -17.56
N ASP A 397 17.96 16.99 -17.78
CA ASP A 397 19.19 17.67 -18.19
C ASP A 397 19.07 18.31 -19.57
N GLU A 398 18.33 17.71 -20.50
CA GLU A 398 18.04 18.27 -21.82
C GLU A 398 16.79 19.16 -21.79
N ALA A 399 16.86 20.34 -22.41
CA ALA A 399 15.76 21.30 -22.44
C ALA A 399 14.50 20.70 -23.09
N GLU A 400 14.65 19.90 -24.14
CA GLU A 400 13.54 19.23 -24.83
C GLU A 400 12.81 18.23 -23.94
N LYS A 401 13.56 17.40 -23.20
CA LYS A 401 12.98 16.47 -22.23
C LYS A 401 12.27 17.17 -21.11
N ARG A 402 12.88 18.24 -20.57
CA ARG A 402 12.26 19.07 -19.55
C ARG A 402 10.94 19.67 -20.03
N GLU A 403 10.89 20.18 -21.27
CA GLU A 403 9.67 20.72 -21.85
C GLU A 403 8.61 19.63 -22.03
N GLN A 404 8.99 18.43 -22.44
CA GLN A 404 8.11 17.27 -22.57
C GLN A 404 7.48 16.91 -21.22
N GLU A 405 8.28 16.74 -20.16
CA GLU A 405 7.82 16.37 -18.83
C GLU A 405 6.97 17.45 -18.15
N THR A 406 7.22 18.72 -18.44
CA THR A 406 6.47 19.83 -17.85
C THR A 406 5.25 20.26 -18.66
N ASN A 407 5.08 19.80 -19.90
CA ASN A 407 4.00 20.21 -20.81
C ASN A 407 2.61 20.01 -20.21
N SER A 408 2.37 18.89 -19.52
CA SER A 408 1.11 18.62 -18.85
C SER A 408 0.85 19.63 -17.71
N LEU A 409 1.86 19.89 -16.89
CA LEU A 409 1.79 20.81 -15.75
C LEU A 409 1.58 22.27 -16.18
N LEU A 410 2.22 22.69 -17.27
CA LEU A 410 2.10 24.04 -17.82
C LEU A 410 0.74 24.35 -18.43
N ARG A 411 -0.06 23.31 -18.75
CA ARG A 411 -1.42 23.48 -19.27
C ARG A 411 -2.50 23.49 -18.19
N ILE A 412 -2.10 23.42 -16.93
CA ILE A 412 -2.99 23.56 -15.77
C ILE A 412 -2.98 25.04 -15.35
N ASP A 413 -4.12 25.69 -15.47
CA ASP A 413 -4.29 27.13 -15.32
C ASP A 413 -4.59 27.55 -13.84
N ASP A 414 -4.32 26.68 -12.86
CA ASP A 414 -4.48 26.99 -11.44
C ASP A 414 -3.14 27.29 -10.76
N SER A 415 -3.23 27.81 -9.53
CA SER A 415 -2.08 28.21 -8.71
C SER A 415 -1.57 27.12 -7.76
N PHE A 416 -2.08 25.91 -7.86
CA PHE A 416 -1.61 24.82 -7.02
C PHE A 416 -0.18 24.42 -7.34
N ARG A 417 0.50 23.88 -6.35
CA ARG A 417 1.92 23.52 -6.45
C ARG A 417 2.14 22.45 -7.52
N LYS A 418 3.21 22.62 -8.28
CA LYS A 418 3.64 21.73 -9.37
C LYS A 418 5.06 21.27 -9.08
N ILE A 419 5.28 19.96 -9.05
CA ILE A 419 6.57 19.35 -8.69
C ILE A 419 6.95 18.35 -9.77
N VAL A 420 8.19 18.38 -10.22
CA VAL A 420 8.83 17.34 -11.01
C VAL A 420 9.82 16.62 -10.10
N VAL A 421 9.56 15.32 -9.86
CA VAL A 421 10.46 14.46 -9.12
C VAL A 421 11.35 13.73 -10.10
N VAL A 422 12.67 13.84 -9.95
CA VAL A 422 13.67 13.27 -10.88
C VAL A 422 14.42 12.14 -10.24
N GLN A 423 14.81 11.13 -11.02
CA GLN A 423 15.58 10.01 -10.51
C GLN A 423 16.96 10.45 -10.00
N ASP A 424 17.60 11.38 -10.70
CA ASP A 424 18.92 11.87 -10.34
C ASP A 424 18.89 12.71 -9.05
N ARG A 425 20.01 12.72 -8.33
CA ARG A 425 20.20 13.64 -7.21
C ARG A 425 20.45 15.04 -7.75
N ILE A 426 19.47 15.92 -7.51
CA ILE A 426 19.56 17.33 -7.85
C ILE A 426 19.29 18.18 -6.62
N HIS A 427 19.87 19.37 -6.55
CA HIS A 427 19.45 20.34 -5.55
C HIS A 427 18.00 20.75 -5.78
N PHE A 428 17.24 20.93 -4.72
CA PHE A 428 15.89 21.48 -4.79
C PHE A 428 15.92 22.90 -5.37
N TRP A 429 15.15 23.13 -6.42
CA TRP A 429 15.05 24.45 -7.06
C TRP A 429 13.68 24.67 -7.70
N GLN A 430 13.38 25.92 -8.05
CA GLN A 430 12.16 26.32 -8.72
C GLN A 430 12.49 27.09 -9.99
N ASP A 431 11.79 26.80 -11.08
CA ASP A 431 11.94 27.53 -12.33
C ASP A 431 11.09 28.82 -12.37
N GLU A 432 11.28 29.60 -13.43
CA GLU A 432 10.56 30.86 -13.67
C GLU A 432 9.04 30.65 -13.89
N LYS A 433 8.63 29.44 -14.21
CA LYS A 433 7.22 29.03 -14.41
C LYS A 433 6.56 28.54 -13.12
N GLY A 434 7.28 28.56 -12.01
CA GLY A 434 6.79 28.16 -10.70
C GLY A 434 6.79 26.65 -10.46
N ILE A 435 7.45 25.85 -11.31
CA ILE A 435 7.58 24.41 -11.14
C ILE A 435 8.78 24.11 -10.25
N PHE A 436 8.58 23.24 -9.25
CA PHE A 436 9.63 22.77 -8.36
C PHE A 436 10.26 21.49 -8.89
N TYR A 437 11.57 21.35 -8.71
CA TYR A 437 12.34 20.17 -9.11
C TYR A 437 13.09 19.60 -7.91
N ILE A 438 13.02 18.27 -7.72
CA ILE A 438 13.64 17.59 -6.59
C ILE A 438 14.07 16.18 -6.99
N GLY A 439 15.19 15.70 -6.43
CA GLY A 439 15.61 14.32 -6.56
C GLY A 439 14.69 13.37 -5.78
N ILE A 440 14.43 12.17 -6.31
CA ILE A 440 13.50 11.21 -5.70
C ILE A 440 13.92 10.82 -4.29
N GLN A 441 15.20 10.59 -4.04
CA GLN A 441 15.66 10.19 -2.72
C GLN A 441 15.39 11.28 -1.69
N ASP A 442 15.67 12.53 -2.01
CA ASP A 442 15.40 13.68 -1.13
C ASP A 442 13.89 13.86 -0.90
N PHE A 443 13.07 13.65 -1.93
CA PHE A 443 11.61 13.67 -1.81
C PHE A 443 11.08 12.58 -0.87
N LEU A 444 11.63 11.36 -0.95
CA LEU A 444 11.20 10.22 -0.13
C LEU A 444 11.72 10.30 1.32
N LEU A 445 12.88 10.92 1.53
CA LEU A 445 13.50 11.07 2.86
C LEU A 445 12.93 12.25 3.66
N ASP A 446 12.42 13.30 3.00
CA ASP A 446 11.83 14.45 3.67
C ASP A 446 10.33 14.61 3.29
N GLU A 447 9.44 14.24 4.21
CA GLU A 447 7.99 14.31 3.99
C GLU A 447 7.48 15.77 3.79
N ARG A 448 8.25 16.77 4.21
CA ARG A 448 7.88 18.21 4.07
C ARG A 448 8.02 18.73 2.64
N MET A 449 8.72 18.00 1.76
CA MET A 449 8.99 18.45 0.39
C MET A 449 7.73 18.55 -0.48
N ILE A 450 6.64 17.87 -0.13
CA ILE A 450 5.36 18.05 -0.82
C ILE A 450 4.68 19.38 -0.50
N GLY A 451 5.03 20.01 0.62
CA GLY A 451 4.61 21.39 0.96
C GLY A 451 3.22 21.49 1.59
N PHE A 452 2.74 20.45 2.27
CA PHE A 452 1.52 20.48 3.08
C PHE A 452 1.85 20.71 4.55
#